data_2189c4bc2a9458928478cc2d417b01e8
#
_entry.id   2189c4bc2a9458928478cc2d417b01e8
#
_cell.length_a   1.000
_cell.length_b   1.000
_cell.length_c   1.000
_cell.angle_alpha   90.00
_cell.angle_beta   90.00
_cell.angle_gamma   90.00
#
_symmetry.space_group_name_H-M   'P 1'
#
loop_
_entity.id
_entity.type
_entity.pdbx_description
1 polymer ?
#
loop_
_entity_poly.entity_id
_entity_poly.type
_entity_poly.pdbx_seq_one_letter_code
_entity_poly.pdbx_strand_id
1 'polypeptide(L)'
;MKKLLLIFGLVTVFSIQESSAQEIAIKSNLLYDATATINLGLEVGLAEKWTLDLSGNYNPFQFSDNKKWKHWMVQPELRYWTCRKFGGHFFAVHALGGQYNVGNVDFIPDFLGTNFSQLKDHRYEGWFAGAGIGYGYAWMLGKHWNLEAEIGIGAAYTAYDKYYCPKCGEKMGSGNHIYYGPTKAAINLVYLF
;
A
#
# COMPACT_ATOMS: atom_id res chain seq x y z
N MET A 1 -6.01 -4.70 34.44
CA MET A 1 -6.41 -6.08 34.17
C MET A 1 -7.08 -6.28 32.79
N LYS A 2 -8.06 -5.45 32.38
CA LYS A 2 -8.73 -5.62 31.05
C LYS A 2 -7.81 -5.49 29.83
N LYS A 3 -6.78 -4.65 29.88
CA LYS A 3 -5.79 -4.49 28.79
C LYS A 3 -4.83 -5.68 28.65
N LEU A 4 -4.52 -6.35 29.75
CA LEU A 4 -3.66 -7.54 29.75
C LEU A 4 -4.39 -8.76 29.17
N LEU A 5 -5.70 -8.87 29.40
CA LEU A 5 -6.55 -9.92 28.83
C LEU A 5 -6.72 -9.78 27.32
N LEU A 6 -6.72 -8.54 26.78
CA LEU A 6 -6.76 -8.30 25.32
C LEU A 6 -5.45 -8.72 24.63
N ILE A 7 -4.31 -8.47 25.25
CA ILE A 7 -3.00 -8.90 24.74
C ILE A 7 -2.86 -10.42 24.81
N PHE A 8 -3.35 -11.04 25.89
CA PHE A 8 -3.31 -12.49 26.03
C PHE A 8 -4.27 -13.20 25.06
N GLY A 9 -5.44 -12.60 24.77
CA GLY A 9 -6.38 -13.10 23.75
C GLY A 9 -5.82 -13.00 22.34
N LEU A 10 -5.00 -11.99 22.04
CA LEU A 10 -4.35 -11.85 20.73
C LEU A 10 -3.24 -12.88 20.51
N VAL A 11 -2.52 -13.25 21.58
CA VAL A 11 -1.43 -14.25 21.53
C VAL A 11 -1.96 -15.68 21.40
N THR A 12 -3.13 -15.98 21.94
CA THR A 12 -3.72 -17.33 21.87
C THR A 12 -4.34 -17.66 20.52
N VAL A 13 -4.64 -16.68 19.67
CA VAL A 13 -5.12 -16.91 18.29
C VAL A 13 -4.00 -17.41 17.38
N PHE A 14 -2.73 -17.16 17.73
CA PHE A 14 -1.57 -17.65 16.96
C PHE A 14 -1.16 -19.11 17.24
N SER A 15 -1.91 -19.84 18.06
CA SER A 15 -1.58 -21.22 18.42
C SER A 15 -2.35 -22.28 17.63
N ILE A 16 -2.87 -21.95 16.45
CA ILE A 16 -3.46 -22.96 15.56
C ILE A 16 -2.38 -23.47 14.65
N GLN A 17 -1.85 -24.57 15.09
CA GLN A 17 -0.87 -25.38 14.43
C GLN A 17 -1.52 -26.31 13.43
N GLU A 18 -0.98 -26.38 12.19
CA GLU A 18 -0.43 -27.65 11.65
C GLU A 18 0.34 -27.38 10.36
N SER A 19 1.59 -27.79 10.43
CA SER A 19 2.43 -28.34 9.38
C SER A 19 2.05 -28.08 7.92
N SER A 20 2.47 -26.95 7.38
CA SER A 20 2.92 -26.93 5.99
C SER A 20 3.93 -25.82 5.79
N ALA A 21 5.01 -26.21 5.14
CA ALA A 21 6.14 -25.34 4.84
C ALA A 21 5.71 -23.97 4.31
N GLN A 22 6.30 -22.92 4.89
CA GLN A 22 6.17 -21.54 4.50
C GLN A 22 4.80 -20.91 4.82
N GLU A 23 4.70 -20.34 6.00
CA GLU A 23 3.49 -19.63 6.46
C GLU A 23 3.66 -18.13 6.54
N ILE A 24 4.90 -17.64 6.45
CA ILE A 24 5.25 -16.23 6.59
C ILE A 24 6.12 -15.80 5.41
N ALA A 25 5.83 -14.65 4.86
CA ALA A 25 6.64 -14.00 3.84
C ALA A 25 6.92 -12.54 4.19
N ILE A 26 8.13 -12.09 3.86
CA ILE A 26 8.50 -10.67 3.88
C ILE A 26 8.63 -10.20 2.44
N LYS A 27 8.18 -8.98 2.17
CA LYS A 27 8.13 -8.41 0.81
C LYS A 27 8.71 -7.01 0.76
N SER A 28 9.32 -6.69 -0.39
CA SER A 28 9.62 -5.32 -0.79
C SER A 28 9.05 -5.06 -2.18
N ASN A 29 8.37 -3.93 -2.35
CA ASN A 29 7.83 -3.51 -3.64
C ASN A 29 8.88 -2.69 -4.40
N LEU A 30 9.42 -3.26 -5.46
CA LEU A 30 10.48 -2.67 -6.27
C LEU A 30 10.05 -1.35 -6.96
N LEU A 31 8.74 -1.15 -7.20
CA LEU A 31 8.24 0.12 -7.74
C LEU A 31 8.36 1.25 -6.71
N TYR A 32 8.13 0.96 -5.43
CA TYR A 32 8.35 1.92 -4.36
C TYR A 32 9.84 2.16 -4.11
N ASP A 33 10.66 1.12 -4.18
CA ASP A 33 12.13 1.26 -4.06
C ASP A 33 12.68 2.17 -5.16
N ALA A 34 12.19 2.05 -6.40
CA ALA A 34 12.56 2.91 -7.53
C ALA A 34 12.19 4.39 -7.31
N THR A 35 11.18 4.68 -6.47
CA THR A 35 10.79 6.05 -6.09
C THR A 35 11.36 6.50 -4.75
N ALA A 36 12.39 5.80 -4.24
CA ALA A 36 13.00 6.03 -2.93
C ALA A 36 11.98 6.00 -1.77
N THR A 37 10.90 5.23 -1.92
CA THR A 37 9.90 5.03 -0.87
C THR A 37 10.26 3.78 -0.09
N ILE A 38 10.58 3.95 1.19
CA ILE A 38 10.83 2.83 2.11
C ILE A 38 9.54 2.03 2.23
N ASN A 39 9.61 0.73 1.98
CA ASN A 39 8.43 -0.14 2.04
C ASN A 39 8.77 -1.51 2.63
N LEU A 40 7.79 -2.09 3.28
CA LEU A 40 7.89 -3.44 3.83
C LEU A 40 6.49 -4.05 3.88
N GLY A 41 6.37 -5.28 3.39
CA GLY A 41 5.19 -6.11 3.52
C GLY A 41 5.47 -7.36 4.35
N LEU A 42 4.50 -7.75 5.14
CA LEU A 42 4.46 -9.02 5.89
C LEU A 42 3.20 -9.77 5.49
N GLU A 43 3.35 -10.96 4.95
CA GLU A 43 2.24 -11.82 4.60
C GLU A 43 2.25 -13.10 5.43
N VAL A 44 1.08 -13.48 5.95
CA VAL A 44 0.90 -14.69 6.75
C VAL A 44 -0.15 -15.59 6.12
N GLY A 45 0.13 -16.89 6.09
CA GLY A 45 -0.83 -17.92 5.68
C GLY A 45 -1.93 -18.07 6.74
N LEU A 46 -3.19 -17.95 6.33
CA LEU A 46 -4.35 -18.18 7.19
C LEU A 46 -4.95 -19.57 6.98
N ALA A 47 -4.90 -20.06 5.74
CA ALA A 47 -5.41 -21.36 5.32
C ALA A 47 -4.69 -21.83 4.05
N GLU A 48 -5.05 -22.98 3.52
CA GLU A 48 -4.42 -23.55 2.30
C GLU A 48 -4.37 -22.58 1.12
N LYS A 49 -5.40 -21.75 0.96
CA LYS A 49 -5.57 -20.81 -0.16
C LYS A 49 -5.76 -19.36 0.27
N TRP A 50 -5.62 -19.06 1.55
CA TRP A 50 -5.85 -17.72 2.07
C TRP A 50 -4.61 -17.18 2.78
N THR A 51 -4.26 -15.95 2.46
CA THR A 51 -3.19 -15.22 3.15
C THR A 51 -3.67 -13.82 3.49
N LEU A 52 -3.09 -13.26 4.55
CA LEU A 52 -3.25 -11.86 4.93
C LEU A 52 -1.91 -11.17 4.74
N ASP A 53 -1.89 -10.14 3.91
CA ASP A 53 -0.75 -9.26 3.68
C ASP A 53 -0.98 -7.92 4.38
N LEU A 54 0.05 -7.40 5.02
CA LEU A 54 0.07 -6.07 5.60
C LEU A 54 1.31 -5.34 5.09
N SER A 55 1.12 -4.36 4.24
CA SER A 55 2.20 -3.54 3.73
C SER A 55 2.18 -2.12 4.29
N GLY A 56 3.37 -1.60 4.57
CA GLY A 56 3.62 -0.23 5.02
C GLY A 56 4.58 0.48 4.10
N ASN A 57 4.31 1.75 3.79
CA ASN A 57 5.11 2.58 2.90
C ASN A 57 5.38 3.92 3.57
N TYR A 58 6.61 4.42 3.44
CA TYR A 58 7.01 5.68 4.03
C TYR A 58 8.01 6.41 3.13
N ASN A 59 7.66 7.61 2.71
CA ASN A 59 8.55 8.49 1.98
C ASN A 59 8.70 9.82 2.72
N PRO A 60 9.80 10.04 3.43
CA PRO A 60 10.08 11.30 4.11
C PRO A 60 10.78 12.33 3.22
N PHE A 61 11.16 11.97 2.00
CA PHE A 61 12.11 12.73 1.21
C PHE A 61 11.48 13.94 0.51
N GLN A 62 12.30 14.94 0.31
CA GLN A 62 12.06 16.07 -0.57
C GLN A 62 13.16 16.05 -1.63
N PHE A 63 12.76 16.05 -2.87
CA PHE A 63 13.67 15.98 -4.01
C PHE A 63 14.10 17.38 -4.45
N SER A 64 15.03 17.43 -5.43
CA SER A 64 15.49 18.67 -6.05
C SER A 64 14.31 19.51 -6.56
N ASP A 65 14.50 20.82 -6.73
CA ASP A 65 13.51 21.77 -7.20
C ASP A 65 12.26 21.86 -6.31
N ASN A 66 12.42 21.57 -5.01
CA ASN A 66 11.34 21.61 -4.03
C ASN A 66 10.17 20.66 -4.33
N LYS A 67 10.40 19.60 -5.09
CA LYS A 67 9.43 18.53 -5.33
C LYS A 67 9.18 17.79 -4.02
N LYS A 68 7.95 17.85 -3.52
CA LYS A 68 7.51 17.16 -2.31
C LYS A 68 6.72 15.94 -2.70
N TRP A 69 7.16 14.78 -2.23
CA TRP A 69 6.51 13.48 -2.43
C TRP A 69 6.42 12.73 -1.11
N LYS A 70 6.08 13.47 -0.04
CA LYS A 70 6.04 12.89 1.30
C LYS A 70 4.72 12.18 1.53
N HIS A 71 4.79 10.93 1.95
CA HIS A 71 3.60 10.17 2.32
C HIS A 71 3.96 9.01 3.24
N TRP A 72 2.98 8.56 3.96
CA TRP A 72 2.95 7.22 4.54
C TRP A 72 1.62 6.55 4.21
N MET A 73 1.65 5.24 4.06
CA MET A 73 0.47 4.45 3.76
C MET A 73 0.58 3.08 4.41
N VAL A 74 -0.53 2.58 4.92
CA VAL A 74 -0.70 1.20 5.35
C VAL A 74 -1.79 0.57 4.52
N GLN A 75 -1.55 -0.67 4.08
CA GLN A 75 -2.45 -1.38 3.17
C GLN A 75 -2.58 -2.85 3.61
N PRO A 76 -3.59 -3.18 4.45
CA PRO A 76 -3.97 -4.55 4.72
C PRO A 76 -4.71 -5.14 3.51
N GLU A 77 -4.44 -6.42 3.24
CA GLU A 77 -4.98 -7.12 2.09
C GLU A 77 -5.24 -8.59 2.39
N LEU A 78 -6.43 -9.06 2.07
CA LEU A 78 -6.80 -10.46 2.11
C LEU A 78 -6.69 -11.03 0.70
N ARG A 79 -5.95 -12.14 0.54
CA ARG A 79 -5.66 -12.80 -0.73
C ARG A 79 -6.25 -14.20 -0.80
N TYR A 80 -6.83 -14.51 -1.93
CA TYR A 80 -7.27 -15.84 -2.28
C TYR A 80 -6.44 -16.41 -3.44
N TRP A 81 -5.73 -17.50 -3.19
CA TRP A 81 -4.87 -18.18 -4.14
C TRP A 81 -5.63 -19.27 -4.89
N THR A 82 -5.52 -19.31 -6.21
CA THR A 82 -6.28 -20.27 -7.01
C THR A 82 -5.78 -21.71 -6.84
N CYS A 83 -4.46 -21.89 -6.70
CA CYS A 83 -3.82 -23.19 -6.53
C CYS A 83 -3.36 -23.41 -5.09
N ARG A 84 -2.27 -22.79 -4.69
CA ARG A 84 -1.69 -22.86 -3.35
C ARG A 84 -1.21 -21.49 -2.89
N LYS A 85 -1.16 -21.24 -1.59
CA LYS A 85 -0.61 -20.01 -1.04
C LYS A 85 0.81 -19.74 -1.52
N PHE A 86 1.13 -18.47 -1.77
CA PHE A 86 2.42 -17.99 -2.24
C PHE A 86 2.85 -18.46 -3.65
N GLY A 87 1.95 -19.00 -4.47
CA GLY A 87 2.32 -19.45 -5.81
C GLY A 87 1.18 -19.43 -6.82
N GLY A 88 1.44 -18.88 -8.01
CA GLY A 88 0.48 -18.77 -9.09
C GLY A 88 -0.43 -17.55 -8.96
N HIS A 89 -1.65 -17.69 -9.45
CA HIS A 89 -2.64 -16.60 -9.50
C HIS A 89 -3.31 -16.38 -8.15
N PHE A 90 -3.57 -15.12 -7.81
CA PHE A 90 -4.38 -14.75 -6.65
C PHE A 90 -5.30 -13.57 -6.95
N PHE A 91 -6.40 -13.52 -6.23
CA PHE A 91 -7.30 -12.39 -6.14
C PHE A 91 -7.17 -11.77 -4.76
N ALA A 92 -7.36 -10.46 -4.69
CA ALA A 92 -7.16 -9.72 -3.45
C ALA A 92 -8.29 -8.74 -3.19
N VAL A 93 -8.55 -8.51 -1.91
CA VAL A 93 -9.37 -7.38 -1.42
C VAL A 93 -8.49 -6.61 -0.44
N HIS A 94 -8.32 -5.33 -0.68
CA HIS A 94 -7.47 -4.50 0.16
C HIS A 94 -8.19 -3.24 0.65
N ALA A 95 -7.81 -2.80 1.83
CA ALA A 95 -8.04 -1.46 2.31
C ALA A 95 -6.72 -0.67 2.24
N LEU A 96 -6.81 0.64 2.21
CA LEU A 96 -5.65 1.51 2.24
C LEU A 96 -5.97 2.76 3.06
N GLY A 97 -4.95 3.29 3.72
CA GLY A 97 -5.07 4.53 4.48
C GLY A 97 -3.71 5.15 4.76
N GLY A 98 -3.68 6.47 4.78
CA GLY A 98 -2.44 7.19 4.97
C GLY A 98 -2.58 8.70 4.93
N GLN A 99 -1.43 9.37 4.92
CA GLN A 99 -1.34 10.82 4.78
C GLN A 99 -0.32 11.16 3.71
N TYR A 100 -0.53 12.30 3.08
CA TYR A 100 0.37 12.79 2.04
C TYR A 100 0.59 14.30 2.15
N ASN A 101 1.75 14.72 1.65
CA ASN A 101 2.12 16.11 1.45
C ASN A 101 2.86 16.18 0.12
N VAL A 102 2.12 16.51 -0.93
CA VAL A 102 2.58 16.44 -2.32
C VAL A 102 2.47 17.80 -2.97
N GLY A 103 3.51 18.22 -3.68
CA GLY A 103 3.53 19.49 -4.41
C GLY A 103 4.72 19.59 -5.34
N ASN A 104 4.57 20.44 -6.37
CA ASN A 104 5.55 20.62 -7.44
C ASN A 104 5.85 19.32 -8.20
N VAL A 105 4.80 18.55 -8.53
CA VAL A 105 4.89 17.28 -9.24
C VAL A 105 4.16 17.41 -10.58
N ASP A 106 4.82 17.04 -11.68
CA ASP A 106 4.36 17.23 -13.05
C ASP A 106 4.31 15.93 -13.90
N PHE A 107 4.64 14.78 -13.29
CA PHE A 107 4.75 13.51 -14.01
C PHE A 107 3.51 12.61 -13.91
N ILE A 108 2.47 13.02 -13.15
CA ILE A 108 1.27 12.21 -12.97
C ILE A 108 0.22 12.71 -13.98
N PRO A 109 -0.24 11.86 -14.91
CA PRO A 109 -1.32 12.21 -15.82
C PRO A 109 -2.67 12.29 -15.08
N ASP A 110 -3.56 13.11 -15.60
CA ASP A 110 -4.94 13.15 -15.13
C ASP A 110 -5.63 11.80 -15.36
N PHE A 111 -6.40 11.33 -14.40
CA PHE A 111 -7.02 10.02 -14.46
C PHE A 111 -8.43 10.01 -13.85
N LEU A 112 -9.39 9.46 -14.61
CA LEU A 112 -10.80 9.24 -14.22
C LEU A 112 -11.43 10.42 -13.43
N GLY A 113 -11.26 11.63 -13.94
CA GLY A 113 -11.85 12.84 -13.36
C GLY A 113 -11.03 13.45 -12.22
N THR A 114 -9.90 12.86 -11.85
CA THR A 114 -8.94 13.46 -10.93
C THR A 114 -7.90 14.26 -11.70
N ASN A 115 -7.83 15.55 -11.47
CA ASN A 115 -6.89 16.46 -12.12
C ASN A 115 -5.61 16.57 -11.29
N PHE A 116 -4.59 15.79 -11.67
CA PHE A 116 -3.27 15.82 -11.04
C PHE A 116 -2.36 16.94 -11.56
N SER A 117 -2.69 17.58 -12.69
CA SER A 117 -1.89 18.66 -13.26
C SER A 117 -1.82 19.89 -12.31
N GLN A 118 -2.79 20.05 -11.42
CA GLN A 118 -2.75 21.09 -10.38
C GLN A 118 -1.65 20.90 -9.32
N LEU A 119 -1.08 19.69 -9.20
CA LEU A 119 0.05 19.41 -8.29
C LEU A 119 1.34 20.13 -8.70
N LYS A 120 1.42 20.61 -9.94
CA LYS A 120 2.54 21.40 -10.43
C LYS A 120 2.64 22.77 -9.74
N ASP A 121 1.50 23.45 -9.56
CA ASP A 121 1.46 24.82 -9.06
C ASP A 121 1.03 24.94 -7.60
N HIS A 122 0.51 23.88 -7.03
CA HIS A 122 -0.05 23.84 -5.69
C HIS A 122 0.46 22.67 -4.87
N ARG A 123 0.49 22.89 -3.56
CA ARG A 123 0.78 21.83 -2.58
C ARG A 123 -0.52 21.36 -1.95
N TYR A 124 -0.67 20.06 -1.88
CA TYR A 124 -1.78 19.39 -1.22
C TYR A 124 -1.26 18.56 -0.05
N GLU A 125 -1.89 18.76 1.09
CA GLU A 125 -1.60 18.02 2.31
C GLU A 125 -2.89 17.47 2.87
N GLY A 126 -2.93 16.18 3.16
CA GLY A 126 -4.18 15.56 3.60
C GLY A 126 -4.02 14.11 3.99
N TRP A 127 -5.16 13.49 4.26
CA TRP A 127 -5.27 12.06 4.50
C TRP A 127 -6.19 11.40 3.46
N PHE A 128 -6.02 10.11 3.31
CA PHE A 128 -6.88 9.30 2.46
C PHE A 128 -7.19 7.96 3.11
N ALA A 129 -8.36 7.42 2.78
CA ALA A 129 -8.74 6.06 3.10
C ALA A 129 -9.57 5.49 1.96
N GLY A 130 -9.38 4.20 1.69
CA GLY A 130 -10.06 3.57 0.56
C GLY A 130 -10.04 2.05 0.63
N ALA A 131 -10.61 1.45 -0.40
CA ALA A 131 -10.61 0.01 -0.59
C ALA A 131 -10.61 -0.33 -2.09
N GLY A 132 -10.18 -1.53 -2.39
CA GLY A 132 -10.12 -2.01 -3.76
C GLY A 132 -10.06 -3.52 -3.85
N ILE A 133 -10.06 -3.99 -5.08
CA ILE A 133 -9.84 -5.38 -5.44
C ILE A 133 -8.59 -5.48 -6.31
N GLY A 134 -7.87 -6.57 -6.18
CA GLY A 134 -6.62 -6.81 -6.87
C GLY A 134 -6.58 -8.18 -7.54
N TYR A 135 -5.67 -8.28 -8.48
CA TYR A 135 -5.30 -9.52 -9.11
C TYR A 135 -3.79 -9.54 -9.30
N GLY A 136 -3.17 -10.67 -9.00
CA GLY A 136 -1.75 -10.84 -9.15
C GLY A 136 -1.33 -12.26 -9.48
N TYR A 137 -0.03 -12.36 -9.74
CA TYR A 137 0.63 -13.61 -10.03
C TYR A 137 1.99 -13.68 -9.34
N ALA A 138 2.27 -14.80 -8.69
CA ALA A 138 3.55 -15.06 -8.03
C ALA A 138 4.33 -16.15 -8.78
N TRP A 139 5.52 -15.77 -9.30
CA TRP A 139 6.50 -16.68 -9.88
C TRP A 139 7.44 -17.19 -8.80
N MET A 140 7.46 -18.50 -8.61
CA MET A 140 8.40 -19.13 -7.71
C MET A 140 9.79 -19.19 -8.36
N LEU A 141 10.76 -18.45 -7.85
CA LEU A 141 12.13 -18.42 -8.33
C LEU A 141 12.99 -19.50 -7.67
N GLY A 142 12.55 -20.04 -6.55
CA GLY A 142 13.24 -21.06 -5.79
C GLY A 142 12.46 -21.50 -4.57
N LYS A 143 13.18 -22.04 -3.57
CA LYS A 143 12.55 -22.54 -2.34
C LYS A 143 12.02 -21.42 -1.43
N HIS A 144 12.75 -20.30 -1.42
CA HIS A 144 12.46 -19.16 -0.51
C HIS A 144 12.18 -17.85 -1.23
N TRP A 145 12.39 -17.78 -2.55
CA TRP A 145 12.25 -16.54 -3.28
C TRP A 145 11.14 -16.59 -4.31
N ASN A 146 10.28 -15.59 -4.28
CA ASN A 146 9.27 -15.35 -5.32
C ASN A 146 9.41 -13.94 -5.88
N LEU A 147 9.04 -13.80 -7.13
CA LEU A 147 8.71 -12.52 -7.75
C LEU A 147 7.19 -12.47 -7.89
N GLU A 148 6.58 -11.36 -7.55
CA GLU A 148 5.14 -11.19 -7.58
C GLU A 148 4.78 -9.91 -8.32
N ALA A 149 3.79 -9.96 -9.20
CA ALA A 149 3.22 -8.79 -9.83
C ALA A 149 1.73 -8.69 -9.47
N GLU A 150 1.29 -7.49 -9.14
CA GLU A 150 -0.10 -7.22 -8.74
C GLU A 150 -0.57 -5.88 -9.26
N ILE A 151 -1.83 -5.84 -9.69
CA ILE A 151 -2.56 -4.62 -10.00
C ILE A 151 -3.90 -4.64 -9.27
N GLY A 152 -4.29 -3.49 -8.71
CA GLY A 152 -5.56 -3.32 -8.01
C GLY A 152 -6.25 -2.04 -8.42
N ILE A 153 -7.57 -2.10 -8.45
CA ILE A 153 -8.46 -0.97 -8.72
C ILE A 153 -9.44 -0.79 -7.56
N GLY A 154 -9.85 0.43 -7.32
CA GLY A 154 -10.76 0.72 -6.21
C GLY A 154 -11.17 2.17 -6.13
N ALA A 155 -11.58 2.55 -4.93
CA ALA A 155 -11.96 3.92 -4.60
C ALA A 155 -11.27 4.37 -3.32
N ALA A 156 -10.91 5.64 -3.27
CA ALA A 156 -10.35 6.26 -2.08
C ALA A 156 -10.97 7.64 -1.86
N TYR A 157 -11.39 7.90 -0.63
CA TYR A 157 -11.78 9.23 -0.18
C TYR A 157 -10.55 9.96 0.34
N THR A 158 -10.38 11.21 -0.06
CA THR A 158 -9.32 12.09 0.45
C THR A 158 -9.90 13.40 0.95
N ALA A 159 -9.40 13.86 2.08
CA ALA A 159 -9.62 15.20 2.59
C ALA A 159 -8.28 15.93 2.64
N TYR A 160 -8.25 17.15 2.09
CA TYR A 160 -6.99 17.85 1.89
C TYR A 160 -7.11 19.36 2.15
N ASP A 161 -5.96 19.92 2.47
CA ASP A 161 -5.70 21.35 2.47
C ASP A 161 -4.86 21.73 1.24
N LYS A 162 -5.24 22.80 0.57
CA LYS A 162 -4.56 23.33 -0.61
C LYS A 162 -3.79 24.59 -0.24
N TYR A 163 -2.55 24.69 -0.72
CA TYR A 163 -1.65 25.82 -0.50
C TYR A 163 -1.16 26.38 -1.83
N TYR A 164 -1.01 27.70 -1.89
CA TYR A 164 -0.66 28.42 -3.12
C TYR A 164 0.76 28.16 -3.60
N CYS A 165 1.70 27.98 -2.70
CA CYS A 165 3.11 27.81 -3.05
C CYS A 165 3.64 26.48 -2.52
N PRO A 166 4.43 25.73 -3.30
CA PRO A 166 5.06 24.50 -2.78
C PRO A 166 5.98 24.73 -1.58
N LYS A 167 6.44 25.96 -1.35
CA LYS A 167 7.40 26.29 -0.29
C LYS A 167 6.83 26.91 0.97
N CYS A 168 6.07 27.98 0.86
CA CYS A 168 5.70 28.84 1.99
C CYS A 168 4.32 29.49 1.83
N GLY A 169 3.43 28.92 1.01
CA GLY A 169 2.15 29.57 0.72
C GLY A 169 1.17 29.52 1.87
N GLU A 170 0.32 30.54 1.95
CA GLU A 170 -0.84 30.53 2.80
C GLU A 170 -1.85 29.47 2.37
N LYS A 171 -2.62 28.97 3.32
CA LYS A 171 -3.70 28.04 3.05
C LYS A 171 -4.78 28.71 2.20
N MET A 172 -5.01 28.19 1.01
CA MET A 172 -6.04 28.69 0.09
C MET A 172 -7.44 28.17 0.41
N GLY A 173 -7.52 26.96 0.99
CA GLY A 173 -8.78 26.31 1.31
C GLY A 173 -8.60 24.85 1.65
N SER A 174 -9.71 24.23 2.01
CA SER A 174 -9.82 22.80 2.27
C SER A 174 -10.83 22.19 1.31
N GLY A 175 -10.66 20.91 0.97
CA GLY A 175 -11.60 20.18 0.13
C GLY A 175 -11.58 18.71 0.41
N ASN A 176 -12.48 18.01 -0.25
CA ASN A 176 -12.49 16.56 -0.29
C ASN A 176 -12.71 16.08 -1.73
N HIS A 177 -12.29 14.87 -2.01
CA HIS A 177 -12.46 14.26 -3.33
C HIS A 177 -12.56 12.74 -3.18
N ILE A 178 -13.36 12.11 -4.05
CA ILE A 178 -13.38 10.66 -4.17
C ILE A 178 -12.63 10.31 -5.45
N TYR A 179 -11.56 9.57 -5.27
CA TYR A 179 -10.76 9.01 -6.35
C TYR A 179 -11.26 7.63 -6.74
N TYR A 180 -11.39 7.38 -8.03
CA TYR A 180 -11.62 6.05 -8.60
C TYR A 180 -10.48 5.71 -9.54
N GLY A 181 -9.90 4.52 -9.40
CA GLY A 181 -8.81 4.14 -10.28
C GLY A 181 -7.88 3.09 -9.69
N PRO A 182 -6.64 3.00 -10.19
CA PRO A 182 -5.62 2.12 -9.64
C PRO A 182 -5.33 2.46 -8.17
N THR A 183 -5.53 1.50 -7.28
CA THR A 183 -5.27 1.63 -5.84
C THR A 183 -4.08 0.81 -5.38
N LYS A 184 -3.59 -0.08 -6.25
CA LYS A 184 -2.39 -0.87 -6.02
C LYS A 184 -1.67 -1.16 -7.33
N ALA A 185 -0.36 -1.02 -7.33
CA ALA A 185 0.55 -1.52 -8.35
C ALA A 185 1.81 -1.99 -7.63
N ALA A 186 2.16 -3.26 -7.83
CA ALA A 186 3.28 -3.84 -7.14
C ALA A 186 4.06 -4.81 -8.03
N ILE A 187 5.38 -4.74 -7.93
CA ILE A 187 6.30 -5.79 -8.32
C ILE A 187 7.10 -6.11 -7.06
N ASN A 188 6.73 -7.19 -6.38
CA ASN A 188 7.30 -7.53 -5.09
C ASN A 188 8.39 -8.59 -5.23
N LEU A 189 9.52 -8.35 -4.59
CA LEU A 189 10.46 -9.40 -4.24
C LEU A 189 10.03 -9.96 -2.89
N VAL A 190 9.81 -11.28 -2.83
CA VAL A 190 9.20 -11.97 -1.70
C VAL A 190 10.17 -13.02 -1.18
N TYR A 191 10.41 -13.02 0.13
CA TYR A 191 11.15 -14.05 0.83
C TYR A 191 10.22 -14.83 1.74
N LEU A 192 10.23 -16.15 1.58
CA LEU A 192 9.41 -17.14 2.30
C LEU A 192 10.24 -17.84 3.38
N PHE A 193 9.72 -17.90 4.59
CA PHE A 193 10.33 -18.58 5.73
C PHE A 193 9.86 -20.01 5.86
#